data_e6e0426ce58defbbf95b45653fdb87ef
#
_entry.id   e6e0426ce58defbbf95b45653fdb87ef
#
_cell.length_a   1.000
_cell.length_b   1.000
_cell.length_c   1.000
_cell.angle_alpha   90.00
_cell.angle_beta   90.00
_cell.angle_gamma   90.00
#
_symmetry.space_group_name_H-M   'P 1'
#
loop_
_entity.id
_entity.type
_entity.pdbx_description
1 polymer ?
#
loop_
_entity_poly.entity_id
_entity_poly.type
_entity_poly.pdbx_seq_one_letter_code
_entity_poly.pdbx_strand_id
1 'polypeptide(L)'
;LHGDAPQRDVYLRYIDERPGSNGLFTDEGVPIVLSQVQKEMNEHPGNIWTHIISLRREDAERLGYNNPDAWMHLLRSHRNMIAQQMKIAPENFRWYAAFHNAGHHPHVHMMAYSVKPTEPYLTEKGIATIKSNLAQEIFRQDLLQIYQKQSDLRDELRQESRERITEIVDAINH
;
A
#
# COMPACT_ATOMS: atom_id res chain seq x y z
N LEU A 1 4.75 -14.97 8.20
CA LEU A 1 4.92 -16.43 8.30
C LEU A 1 6.23 -16.74 9.02
N HIS A 2 6.13 -17.14 10.27
CA HIS A 2 7.21 -17.78 11.01
C HIS A 2 7.12 -19.29 10.72
N GLY A 3 7.36 -19.69 9.50
CA GLY A 3 7.27 -21.07 9.10
C GLY A 3 8.63 -21.68 8.80
N ASP A 4 8.72 -23.01 8.96
CA ASP A 4 9.86 -23.76 8.46
C ASP A 4 10.01 -23.57 6.94
N ALA A 5 11.23 -23.77 6.42
CA ALA A 5 11.52 -23.58 5.00
C ALA A 5 10.53 -24.26 4.03
N PRO A 6 10.04 -25.52 4.30
CA PRO A 6 9.02 -26.16 3.46
C PRO A 6 7.69 -25.39 3.38
N GLN A 7 7.29 -24.68 4.45
CA GLN A 7 6.07 -23.89 4.46
C GLN A 7 6.22 -22.61 3.63
N ARG A 8 7.40 -22.01 3.60
CA ARG A 8 7.70 -20.84 2.74
C ARG A 8 7.58 -21.19 1.27
N ASP A 9 8.10 -22.32 0.88
CA ASP A 9 8.07 -22.81 -0.50
C ASP A 9 6.63 -23.06 -0.97
N VAL A 10 5.85 -23.76 -0.18
CA VAL A 10 4.43 -24.03 -0.46
C VAL A 10 3.64 -22.71 -0.54
N TYR A 11 3.87 -21.78 0.39
CA TYR A 11 3.19 -20.49 0.39
C TYR A 11 3.54 -19.66 -0.84
N LEU A 12 4.83 -19.60 -1.21
CA LEU A 12 5.29 -18.87 -2.37
C LEU A 12 4.66 -19.40 -3.65
N ARG A 13 4.62 -20.72 -3.82
CA ARG A 13 3.94 -21.36 -4.95
C ARG A 13 2.45 -21.07 -4.94
N TYR A 14 1.81 -21.11 -3.78
CA TYR A 14 0.40 -20.79 -3.62
C TYR A 14 0.07 -19.38 -4.10
N ILE A 15 0.84 -18.39 -3.71
CA ILE A 15 0.57 -16.99 -4.12
C ILE A 15 0.89 -16.73 -5.59
N ASP A 16 1.83 -17.46 -6.17
CA ASP A 16 2.19 -17.33 -7.58
C ASP A 16 1.19 -18.06 -8.51
N GLU A 17 0.79 -19.26 -8.17
CA GLU A 17 0.01 -20.16 -9.04
C GLU A 17 -1.49 -20.19 -8.72
N ARG A 18 -1.96 -19.58 -7.66
CA ARG A 18 -3.38 -19.58 -7.28
C ARG A 18 -4.26 -19.04 -8.41
N PRO A 19 -5.45 -19.64 -8.67
CA PRO A 19 -6.41 -19.08 -9.61
C PRO A 19 -6.71 -17.61 -9.33
N GLY A 20 -6.59 -16.76 -10.34
CA GLY A 20 -6.72 -15.31 -10.20
C GLY A 20 -5.42 -14.58 -9.86
N SER A 21 -4.32 -15.29 -9.61
CA SER A 21 -2.99 -14.68 -9.48
C SER A 21 -2.45 -14.23 -10.83
N ASN A 22 -1.74 -13.11 -10.83
CA ASN A 22 -1.06 -12.56 -12.01
C ASN A 22 0.46 -12.79 -11.96
N GLY A 23 0.91 -13.71 -11.11
CA GLY A 23 2.32 -14.03 -10.92
C GLY A 23 3.04 -13.06 -9.98
N LEU A 24 4.27 -13.42 -9.64
CA LEU A 24 5.13 -12.63 -8.77
C LEU A 24 5.71 -11.42 -9.49
N PHE A 25 5.85 -10.33 -8.73
CA PHE A 25 6.60 -9.15 -9.13
C PHE A 25 7.46 -8.64 -7.96
N THR A 26 8.47 -7.87 -8.27
CA THR A 26 9.37 -7.21 -7.32
C THR A 26 9.86 -5.87 -7.89
N ASP A 27 11.01 -5.38 -7.44
CA ASP A 27 11.62 -4.16 -7.94
C ASP A 27 11.78 -4.19 -9.47
N GLU A 28 11.69 -3.03 -10.09
CA GLU A 28 11.83 -2.88 -11.54
C GLU A 28 13.19 -3.38 -12.03
N GLY A 29 13.17 -4.08 -13.16
CA GLY A 29 14.38 -4.59 -13.78
C GLY A 29 14.97 -5.84 -13.13
N VAL A 30 14.36 -6.35 -12.06
CA VAL A 30 14.78 -7.61 -11.44
C VAL A 30 13.98 -8.75 -12.04
N PRO A 31 14.61 -9.69 -12.78
CA PRO A 31 13.89 -10.84 -13.33
C PRO A 31 13.46 -11.80 -12.22
N ILE A 32 12.27 -12.37 -12.35
CA ILE A 32 11.76 -13.35 -11.41
C ILE A 32 11.76 -14.73 -12.06
N VAL A 33 12.49 -15.64 -11.42
CA VAL A 33 12.45 -17.08 -11.72
C VAL A 33 11.97 -17.76 -10.43
N LEU A 34 10.78 -18.35 -10.45
CA LEU A 34 10.14 -18.89 -9.25
C LEU A 34 11.05 -19.85 -8.48
N SER A 35 11.76 -20.74 -9.17
CA SER A 35 12.69 -21.69 -8.54
C SER A 35 13.85 -21.01 -7.79
N GLN A 36 14.35 -19.88 -8.31
CA GLN A 36 15.40 -19.10 -7.65
C GLN A 36 14.88 -18.38 -6.41
N VAL A 37 13.67 -17.82 -6.51
CA VAL A 37 13.01 -17.15 -5.38
C VAL A 37 12.70 -18.18 -4.28
N GLN A 38 12.20 -19.35 -4.65
CA GLN A 38 11.98 -20.46 -3.72
C GLN A 38 13.25 -20.87 -2.99
N LYS A 39 14.36 -21.01 -3.71
CA LYS A 39 15.66 -21.33 -3.13
C LYS A 39 16.12 -20.25 -2.16
N GLU A 40 16.06 -19.00 -2.56
CA GLU A 40 16.43 -17.85 -1.73
C GLU A 40 15.62 -17.81 -0.44
N MET A 41 14.30 -18.01 -0.52
CA MET A 41 13.41 -18.03 0.64
C MET A 41 13.70 -19.20 1.57
N ASN A 42 13.94 -20.41 1.01
CA ASN A 42 14.22 -21.60 1.80
C ASN A 42 15.55 -21.51 2.54
N GLU A 43 16.56 -20.90 1.93
CA GLU A 43 17.90 -20.74 2.50
C GLU A 43 17.99 -19.54 3.44
N HIS A 44 16.98 -18.67 3.46
CA HIS A 44 17.02 -17.48 4.32
C HIS A 44 16.93 -17.85 5.79
N PRO A 45 17.97 -17.50 6.62
CA PRO A 45 18.03 -17.93 8.02
C PRO A 45 17.17 -17.10 8.95
N GLY A 46 16.65 -15.96 8.50
CA GLY A 46 15.86 -15.04 9.31
C GLY A 46 14.36 -15.11 9.02
N ASN A 47 13.64 -14.16 9.61
CA ASN A 47 12.20 -14.03 9.42
C ASN A 47 11.87 -13.48 8.04
N ILE A 48 10.80 -14.02 7.46
CA ILE A 48 10.16 -13.47 6.27
C ILE A 48 8.78 -12.97 6.69
N TRP A 49 8.53 -11.70 6.47
CA TRP A 49 7.28 -11.06 6.83
C TRP A 49 6.30 -11.13 5.67
N THR A 50 5.04 -11.40 5.98
CA THR A 50 3.96 -11.40 4.99
C THR A 50 2.99 -10.28 5.27
N HIS A 51 2.78 -9.43 4.27
CA HIS A 51 1.77 -8.38 4.28
C HIS A 51 0.66 -8.73 3.31
N ILE A 52 -0.59 -8.63 3.76
CA ILE A 52 -1.76 -8.78 2.90
C ILE A 52 -2.45 -7.43 2.84
N ILE A 53 -2.57 -6.89 1.62
CA ILE A 53 -3.18 -5.60 1.36
C ILE A 53 -4.41 -5.85 0.50
N SER A 54 -5.60 -5.53 1.03
CA SER A 54 -6.86 -5.77 0.31
C SER A 54 -7.72 -4.52 0.23
N LEU A 55 -8.48 -4.43 -0.85
CA LEU A 55 -9.50 -3.41 -1.06
C LEU A 55 -10.85 -4.09 -1.28
N ARG A 56 -11.93 -3.35 -1.02
CA ARG A 56 -13.25 -3.76 -1.49
C ARG A 56 -13.28 -3.70 -3.02
N ARG A 57 -14.05 -4.60 -3.63
CA ARG A 57 -14.17 -4.65 -5.10
C ARG A 57 -14.55 -3.30 -5.69
N GLU A 58 -15.53 -2.64 -5.11
CA GLU A 58 -16.02 -1.35 -5.59
C GLU A 58 -14.93 -0.27 -5.57
N ASP A 59 -14.13 -0.23 -4.52
CA ASP A 59 -13.02 0.72 -4.41
C ASP A 59 -11.89 0.38 -5.39
N ALA A 60 -11.56 -0.90 -5.52
CA ALA A 60 -10.52 -1.34 -6.44
C ALA A 60 -10.87 -0.96 -7.90
N GLU A 61 -12.11 -1.19 -8.30
CA GLU A 61 -12.58 -0.83 -9.65
C GLU A 61 -12.63 0.67 -9.85
N ARG A 62 -13.20 1.40 -8.91
CA ARG A 62 -13.33 2.86 -8.97
C ARG A 62 -12.00 3.59 -9.01
N LEU A 63 -11.02 3.11 -8.24
CA LEU A 63 -9.72 3.75 -8.08
C LEU A 63 -8.64 3.20 -9.01
N GLY A 64 -8.95 2.18 -9.81
CA GLY A 64 -8.02 1.60 -10.77
C GLY A 64 -7.04 0.58 -10.20
N TYR A 65 -7.38 -0.06 -9.07
CA TYR A 65 -6.57 -1.10 -8.42
C TYR A 65 -7.12 -2.52 -8.65
N ASN A 66 -7.83 -2.73 -9.74
CA ASN A 66 -8.33 -4.04 -10.17
C ASN A 66 -7.41 -4.73 -11.19
N ASN A 67 -6.15 -4.34 -11.27
CA ASN A 67 -5.15 -4.88 -12.18
C ASN A 67 -3.77 -4.93 -11.49
N PRO A 68 -2.86 -5.81 -11.95
CA PRO A 68 -1.55 -5.97 -11.32
C PRO A 68 -0.64 -4.76 -11.46
N ASP A 69 -0.73 -4.00 -12.56
CA ASP A 69 0.18 -2.88 -12.83
C ASP A 69 0.03 -1.76 -11.80
N ALA A 70 -1.21 -1.44 -11.39
CA ALA A 70 -1.45 -0.42 -10.38
C ALA A 70 -0.80 -0.80 -9.03
N TRP A 71 -0.92 -2.06 -8.61
CA TRP A 71 -0.30 -2.57 -7.40
C TRP A 71 1.22 -2.62 -7.49
N MET A 72 1.74 -3.00 -8.64
CA MET A 72 3.17 -3.01 -8.91
C MET A 72 3.77 -1.62 -8.77
N HIS A 73 3.16 -0.60 -9.38
CA HIS A 73 3.58 0.79 -9.26
C HIS A 73 3.49 1.29 -7.81
N LEU A 74 2.41 0.97 -7.12
CA LEU A 74 2.22 1.36 -5.72
C LEU A 74 3.33 0.81 -4.82
N LEU A 75 3.58 -0.48 -4.89
CA LEU A 75 4.57 -1.13 -4.03
C LEU A 75 6.00 -0.71 -4.38
N ARG A 76 6.31 -0.58 -5.66
CA ARG A 76 7.63 -0.10 -6.10
C ARG A 76 7.91 1.33 -5.64
N SER A 77 6.93 2.21 -5.71
CA SER A 77 7.09 3.59 -5.27
C SER A 77 7.17 3.73 -3.74
N HIS A 78 6.64 2.79 -2.99
CA HIS A 78 6.62 2.80 -1.53
C HIS A 78 7.60 1.82 -0.87
N ARG A 79 8.43 1.12 -1.67
CA ARG A 79 9.32 0.10 -1.12
C ARG A 79 10.26 0.62 -0.04
N ASN A 80 10.84 1.80 -0.24
CA ASN A 80 11.78 2.38 0.73
C ASN A 80 11.06 2.80 2.02
N MET A 81 9.84 3.29 1.93
CA MET A 81 9.01 3.57 3.10
C MET A 81 8.72 2.29 3.88
N ILE A 82 8.33 1.22 3.20
CA ILE A 82 8.06 -0.08 3.84
C ILE A 82 9.33 -0.61 4.50
N ALA A 83 10.47 -0.58 3.80
CA ALA A 83 11.76 -0.98 4.34
C ALA A 83 12.10 -0.20 5.62
N GLN A 84 11.94 1.12 5.60
CA GLN A 84 12.19 1.99 6.74
C GLN A 84 11.33 1.61 7.95
N GLN A 85 10.05 1.35 7.74
CA GLN A 85 9.15 0.94 8.83
C GLN A 85 9.48 -0.45 9.37
N MET A 86 10.04 -1.32 8.56
CA MET A 86 10.55 -2.64 8.98
C MET A 86 11.97 -2.58 9.57
N LYS A 87 12.54 -1.38 9.70
CA LYS A 87 13.90 -1.15 10.19
C LYS A 87 14.97 -1.84 9.33
N ILE A 88 14.73 -1.92 8.05
CA ILE A 88 15.63 -2.51 7.06
C ILE A 88 16.24 -1.39 6.22
N ALA A 89 17.58 -1.41 6.07
CA ALA A 89 18.24 -0.50 5.14
C ALA A 89 17.73 -0.80 3.70
N PRO A 90 17.44 0.23 2.88
CA PRO A 90 16.87 0.02 1.54
C PRO A 90 17.66 -0.93 0.64
N GLU A 91 18.98 -0.90 0.73
CA GLU A 91 19.88 -1.78 -0.04
C GLU A 91 19.80 -3.25 0.40
N ASN A 92 19.34 -3.51 1.63
CA ASN A 92 19.20 -4.86 2.18
C ASN A 92 17.78 -5.42 2.03
N PHE A 93 16.84 -4.57 1.62
CA PHE A 93 15.43 -4.93 1.53
C PHE A 93 15.16 -5.79 0.29
N ARG A 94 14.49 -6.93 0.53
CA ARG A 94 14.03 -7.84 -0.53
C ARG A 94 12.54 -8.07 -0.35
N TRP A 95 11.82 -8.07 -1.45
CA TRP A 95 10.38 -8.30 -1.44
C TRP A 95 9.89 -8.92 -2.73
N TYR A 96 8.84 -9.70 -2.61
CA TYR A 96 8.10 -10.30 -3.73
C TYR A 96 6.62 -10.18 -3.42
N ALA A 97 5.83 -9.89 -4.42
CA ALA A 97 4.38 -9.77 -4.26
C ALA A 97 3.63 -10.37 -5.43
N ALA A 98 2.38 -10.74 -5.18
CA ALA A 98 1.47 -11.21 -6.22
C ALA A 98 0.08 -10.61 -6.01
N PHE A 99 -0.52 -10.13 -7.08
CA PHE A 99 -1.89 -9.63 -7.09
C PHE A 99 -2.87 -10.77 -7.36
N HIS A 100 -3.86 -10.91 -6.50
CA HIS A 100 -4.96 -11.85 -6.64
C HIS A 100 -6.26 -11.10 -6.89
N ASN A 101 -6.79 -11.23 -8.11
CA ASN A 101 -8.06 -10.61 -8.48
C ASN A 101 -9.23 -11.49 -8.02
N ALA A 102 -9.40 -11.61 -6.71
CA ALA A 102 -10.37 -12.51 -6.10
C ALA A 102 -11.64 -11.79 -5.67
N GLY A 103 -12.80 -12.32 -6.09
CA GLY A 103 -14.13 -12.05 -5.56
C GLY A 103 -14.43 -10.63 -5.11
N HIS A 104 -14.84 -10.50 -3.85
CA HIS A 104 -15.23 -9.20 -3.26
C HIS A 104 -14.04 -8.37 -2.77
N HIS A 105 -12.87 -8.98 -2.61
CA HIS A 105 -11.68 -8.34 -2.06
C HIS A 105 -10.44 -8.65 -2.89
N PRO A 106 -10.19 -7.89 -3.98
CA PRO A 106 -8.89 -7.94 -4.64
C PRO A 106 -7.78 -7.64 -3.64
N HIS A 107 -6.72 -8.43 -3.67
CA HIS A 107 -5.66 -8.29 -2.68
C HIS A 107 -4.29 -8.64 -3.24
N VAL A 108 -3.27 -8.16 -2.53
CA VAL A 108 -1.87 -8.45 -2.80
C VAL A 108 -1.29 -9.19 -1.61
N HIS A 109 -0.58 -10.27 -1.88
CA HIS A 109 0.33 -10.90 -0.94
C HIS A 109 1.73 -10.37 -1.18
N MET A 110 2.36 -9.82 -0.14
CA MET A 110 3.73 -9.32 -0.20
C MET A 110 4.57 -10.05 0.83
N MET A 111 5.67 -10.64 0.39
CA MET A 111 6.69 -11.22 1.25
C MET A 111 7.88 -10.28 1.29
N ALA A 112 8.37 -9.96 2.49
CA ALA A 112 9.44 -9.00 2.68
C ALA A 112 10.44 -9.47 3.74
N TYR A 113 11.72 -9.27 3.50
CA TYR A 113 12.79 -9.63 4.43
C TYR A 113 14.05 -8.80 4.17
N SER A 114 15.02 -8.92 5.08
CA SER A 114 16.35 -8.33 4.92
C SER A 114 17.37 -9.39 4.58
N VAL A 115 18.33 -9.07 3.72
CA VAL A 115 19.53 -9.91 3.50
C VAL A 115 20.37 -10.02 4.77
N LYS A 116 20.18 -9.10 5.74
CA LYS A 116 20.72 -9.20 7.10
C LYS A 116 19.64 -9.74 8.05
N PRO A 117 19.68 -11.02 8.45
CA PRO A 117 18.56 -11.67 9.16
C PRO A 117 18.17 -11.02 10.50
N THR A 118 19.09 -10.33 11.14
CA THR A 118 18.88 -9.69 12.44
C THR A 118 18.38 -8.24 12.37
N GLU A 119 18.31 -7.67 11.15
CA GLU A 119 17.94 -6.27 10.95
C GLU A 119 16.44 -5.98 11.12
N PRO A 120 15.51 -6.83 10.63
CA PRO A 120 14.11 -6.50 10.64
C PRO A 120 13.51 -6.40 12.03
N TYR A 121 12.76 -5.33 12.27
CA TYR A 121 11.94 -5.16 13.45
C TYR A 121 10.71 -4.32 13.09
N LEU A 122 9.53 -4.92 13.17
CA LEU A 122 8.28 -4.28 12.80
C LEU A 122 7.41 -4.05 14.03
N THR A 123 7.14 -2.77 14.32
CA THR A 123 6.26 -2.34 15.42
C THR A 123 4.83 -2.15 14.94
N GLU A 124 3.88 -2.11 15.88
CA GLU A 124 2.49 -1.75 15.58
C GLU A 124 2.39 -0.36 14.92
N LYS A 125 3.19 0.59 15.39
CA LYS A 125 3.29 1.92 14.78
C LYS A 125 3.82 1.85 13.35
N GLY A 126 4.81 1.01 13.09
CA GLY A 126 5.34 0.77 11.75
C GLY A 126 4.29 0.20 10.80
N ILE A 127 3.53 -0.78 11.25
CA ILE A 127 2.41 -1.36 10.50
C ILE A 127 1.37 -0.28 10.19
N ALA A 128 0.97 0.51 11.18
CA ALA A 128 0.00 1.60 11.01
C ALA A 128 0.50 2.65 10.02
N THR A 129 1.78 2.98 10.04
CA THR A 129 2.39 3.94 9.11
C THR A 129 2.40 3.41 7.68
N ILE A 130 2.75 2.13 7.48
CA ILE A 130 2.68 1.49 6.16
C ILE A 130 1.26 1.55 5.63
N LYS A 131 0.29 1.14 6.43
CA LYS A 131 -1.13 1.15 6.07
C LYS A 131 -1.62 2.55 5.71
N SER A 132 -1.29 3.54 6.51
CA SER A 132 -1.67 4.94 6.29
C SER A 132 -1.09 5.50 4.99
N ASN A 133 0.19 5.29 4.74
CA ASN A 133 0.84 5.78 3.53
C ASN A 133 0.27 5.14 2.25
N LEU A 134 0.04 3.84 2.27
CA LEU A 134 -0.57 3.15 1.14
C LEU A 134 -2.01 3.62 0.92
N ALA A 135 -2.79 3.77 1.98
CA ALA A 135 -4.17 4.25 1.91
C ALA A 135 -4.25 5.67 1.36
N GLN A 136 -3.36 6.57 1.77
CA GLN A 136 -3.30 7.93 1.25
C GLN A 136 -3.04 7.96 -0.25
N GLU A 137 -2.20 7.10 -0.77
CA GLU A 137 -1.95 7.04 -2.21
C GLU A 137 -3.12 6.41 -2.96
N ILE A 138 -3.65 5.30 -2.46
CA ILE A 138 -4.79 4.60 -3.09
C ILE A 138 -6.02 5.50 -3.16
N PHE A 139 -6.35 6.20 -2.07
CA PHE A 139 -7.54 7.05 -1.95
C PHE A 139 -7.26 8.54 -2.21
N ARG A 140 -6.16 8.83 -2.89
CA ARG A 140 -5.70 10.20 -3.13
C ARG A 140 -6.77 11.11 -3.73
N GLN A 141 -7.48 10.63 -4.75
CA GLN A 141 -8.52 11.42 -5.41
C GLN A 141 -9.68 11.71 -4.46
N ASP A 142 -10.09 10.75 -3.65
CA ASP A 142 -11.14 10.94 -2.65
C ASP A 142 -10.75 12.00 -1.62
N LEU A 143 -9.51 11.96 -1.15
CA LEU A 143 -8.97 12.95 -0.20
C LEU A 143 -8.92 14.35 -0.81
N LEU A 144 -8.48 14.47 -2.05
CA LEU A 144 -8.45 15.75 -2.76
C LEU A 144 -9.86 16.33 -2.93
N GLN A 145 -10.85 15.50 -3.23
CA GLN A 145 -12.24 15.95 -3.32
C GLN A 145 -12.78 16.43 -1.97
N ILE A 146 -12.45 15.75 -0.88
CA ILE A 146 -12.83 16.16 0.47
C ILE A 146 -12.21 17.52 0.82
N TYR A 147 -10.92 17.71 0.55
CA TYR A 147 -10.24 18.98 0.79
C TYR A 147 -10.83 20.10 -0.06
N GLN A 148 -11.18 19.85 -1.31
CA GLN A 148 -11.81 20.81 -2.19
C GLN A 148 -13.18 21.25 -1.64
N LYS A 149 -14.01 20.30 -1.22
CA LYS A 149 -15.30 20.59 -0.60
C LYS A 149 -15.16 21.43 0.67
N GLN A 150 -14.18 21.11 1.52
CA GLN A 150 -13.90 21.87 2.73
C GLN A 150 -13.47 23.32 2.40
N SER A 151 -12.65 23.48 1.37
CA SER A 151 -12.20 24.78 0.90
C SER A 151 -13.38 25.60 0.34
N ASP A 152 -14.21 25.02 -0.48
CA ASP A 152 -15.41 25.65 -1.04
C ASP A 152 -16.38 26.09 0.04
N LEU A 153 -16.66 25.23 1.02
CA LEU A 153 -17.51 25.57 2.17
C LEU A 153 -16.94 26.73 2.99
N ARG A 154 -15.63 26.74 3.20
CA ARG A 154 -14.96 27.83 3.91
C ARG A 154 -15.11 29.15 3.16
N ASP A 155 -14.94 29.13 1.85
CA ASP A 155 -15.08 30.31 1.01
C ASP A 155 -16.51 30.83 0.99
N GLU A 156 -17.50 29.94 0.91
CA GLU A 156 -18.92 30.28 1.02
C GLU A 156 -19.25 30.96 2.35
N LEU A 157 -18.77 30.39 3.47
CA LEU A 157 -18.98 30.97 4.81
C LEU A 157 -18.34 32.34 4.93
N ARG A 158 -17.15 32.55 4.39
CA ARG A 158 -16.50 33.86 4.38
C ARG A 158 -17.29 34.88 3.57
N GLN A 159 -17.79 34.45 2.42
CA GLN A 159 -18.62 35.33 1.55
C GLN A 159 -19.91 35.73 2.25
N GLU A 160 -20.65 34.77 2.81
CA GLU A 160 -21.86 35.06 3.59
C GLU A 160 -21.59 36.02 4.77
N SER A 161 -20.48 35.82 5.50
CA SER A 161 -20.08 36.67 6.60
C SER A 161 -19.81 38.12 6.14
N ARG A 162 -19.15 38.28 5.01
CA ARG A 162 -18.89 39.61 4.42
C ARG A 162 -20.19 40.29 4.00
N GLU A 163 -21.10 39.60 3.35
CA GLU A 163 -22.39 40.09 2.91
C GLU A 163 -23.23 40.58 4.11
N ARG A 164 -23.31 39.75 5.18
CA ARG A 164 -24.02 40.11 6.39
C ARG A 164 -23.43 41.35 7.08
N ILE A 165 -22.11 41.45 7.15
CA ILE A 165 -21.44 42.65 7.72
C ILE A 165 -21.77 43.86 6.89
N THR A 166 -21.75 43.78 5.59
CA THR A 166 -22.09 44.85 4.68
C THR A 166 -23.54 45.34 4.91
N GLU A 167 -24.50 44.38 4.97
CA GLU A 167 -25.92 44.69 5.27
C GLU A 167 -26.10 45.41 6.60
N ILE A 168 -25.38 44.97 7.63
CA ILE A 168 -25.44 45.63 8.98
C ILE A 168 -24.90 47.06 8.91
N VAL A 169 -23.76 47.25 8.24
CA VAL A 169 -23.15 48.57 8.10
C VAL A 169 -24.07 49.50 7.33
N ASP A 170 -24.67 49.05 6.25
CA ASP A 170 -25.62 49.84 5.44
C ASP A 170 -26.87 50.21 6.25
N ALA A 171 -27.39 49.29 7.07
CA ALA A 171 -28.53 49.55 7.95
C ALA A 171 -28.22 50.60 9.04
N ILE A 172 -26.99 50.68 9.54
CA ILE A 172 -26.56 51.66 10.53
C ILE A 172 -26.42 53.05 9.90
N ASN A 173 -26.01 53.14 8.64
CA ASN A 173 -25.77 54.39 7.95
C ASN A 173 -27.03 55.05 7.39
N HIS A 174 -28.17 54.43 7.47
CA HIS A 174 -29.49 54.93 7.12
C HIS A 174 -30.36 55.10 8.36
#